data_a230648d7fecbca1cc1add06108b5afb
#
_entry.id   a230648d7fecbca1cc1add06108b5afb
#
_cell.length_a   1.000
_cell.length_b   1.000
_cell.length_c   1.000
_cell.angle_alpha   90.00
_cell.angle_beta   90.00
_cell.angle_gamma   90.00
#
_symmetry.space_group_name_H-M   'P 1'
#
loop_
_entity.id
_entity.type
_entity.pdbx_description
1 polymer ?
#
loop_
_entity_poly.entity_id
_entity_poly.type
_entity_poly.pdbx_seq_one_letter_code
_entity_poly.pdbx_strand_id
1 'polypeptide(L)'
;HGTSGGVTRAADSCSVTGASDVIGGTSGTIFFDIKTNKTLTSTNYKQFFYYSGVNSASSYMYISGNNYIVGNPSLGNIVSGTQLEADTQYKVAITYKQNDFKLYINGSLSATRTSGSVIDAVDITSIGSYNGVSEFNEFQFNQYAHFQEVLSDSELATLTTL
;
A
#
# COMPACT_ATOMS: atom_id res chain seq x y z
N HIS A 1 34.39 7.11 28.12
CA HIS A 1 33.36 6.16 27.70
C HIS A 1 32.01 6.82 27.93
N GLY A 2 31.41 7.34 26.84
CA GLY A 2 30.03 7.81 26.89
C GLY A 2 29.10 6.61 27.14
N THR A 3 28.23 6.72 28.13
CA THR A 3 27.11 5.84 28.30
C THR A 3 26.26 5.92 27.03
N SER A 4 26.22 4.84 26.27
CA SER A 4 25.37 4.78 25.09
C SER A 4 23.91 4.68 25.56
N GLY A 5 23.31 5.83 25.84
CA GLY A 5 21.86 5.91 25.87
C GLY A 5 21.39 5.61 24.44
N GLY A 6 20.64 4.55 24.23
CA GLY A 6 20.04 4.26 22.95
C GLY A 6 19.25 5.48 22.48
N VAL A 7 19.63 6.10 21.38
CA VAL A 7 18.83 7.14 20.75
C VAL A 7 17.67 6.45 20.07
N THR A 8 16.48 6.60 20.62
CA THR A 8 15.26 6.16 19.94
C THR A 8 15.07 7.06 18.73
N ARG A 9 15.26 6.53 17.53
CA ARG A 9 14.94 7.25 16.30
C ARG A 9 13.41 7.39 16.22
N ALA A 10 12.93 8.60 15.96
CA ALA A 10 11.53 8.81 15.65
C ALA A 10 11.17 8.04 14.36
N ALA A 11 9.96 7.51 14.30
CA ALA A 11 9.47 6.87 13.09
C ALA A 11 9.41 7.91 11.95
N ASP A 12 9.87 7.49 10.78
CA ASP A 12 9.79 8.34 9.60
C ASP A 12 8.33 8.39 9.12
N SER A 13 7.81 9.58 8.87
CA SER A 13 6.46 9.81 8.35
C SER A 13 6.55 10.70 7.12
N CYS A 14 5.89 10.28 6.04
CA CYS A 14 5.73 11.07 4.83
C CYS A 14 4.24 11.24 4.55
N SER A 15 3.76 12.48 4.55
CA SER A 15 2.38 12.79 4.24
C SER A 15 2.27 14.03 3.34
N VAL A 16 1.27 14.06 2.49
CA VAL A 16 0.94 15.17 1.59
C VAL A 16 -0.53 15.49 1.73
N THR A 17 -0.85 16.77 1.91
CA THR A 17 -2.22 17.30 1.90
C THR A 17 -2.56 17.86 0.52
N GLY A 18 -3.83 17.88 0.14
CA GLY A 18 -4.29 18.37 -1.16
C GLY A 18 -3.82 17.50 -2.33
N ALA A 19 -3.70 16.19 -2.12
CA ALA A 19 -3.18 15.26 -3.12
C ALA A 19 -4.19 14.92 -4.25
N SER A 20 -5.39 15.47 -4.24
CA SER A 20 -6.47 15.18 -5.20
C SER A 20 -6.08 15.39 -6.67
N ASP A 21 -5.21 16.36 -6.93
CA ASP A 21 -4.76 16.66 -8.30
C ASP A 21 -3.74 15.64 -8.84
N VAL A 22 -3.08 14.93 -7.93
CA VAL A 22 -2.05 13.93 -8.25
C VAL A 22 -2.64 12.52 -8.17
N ILE A 23 -3.39 12.27 -7.10
CA ILE A 23 -4.10 11.02 -6.87
C ILE A 23 -5.50 11.21 -7.43
N GLY A 24 -5.61 11.13 -8.74
CA GLY A 24 -6.84 11.47 -9.42
C GLY A 24 -7.93 10.43 -9.24
N GLY A 25 -9.14 10.92 -9.14
CA GLY A 25 -10.35 10.32 -9.64
C GLY A 25 -10.78 8.98 -9.06
N THR A 26 -11.78 8.47 -9.74
CA THR A 26 -12.54 7.26 -9.38
C THR A 26 -11.89 5.96 -9.88
N SER A 27 -10.68 6.04 -10.44
CA SER A 27 -9.94 4.86 -10.92
C SER A 27 -8.44 5.16 -11.04
N GLY A 28 -7.62 4.11 -10.93
CA GLY A 28 -6.17 4.23 -11.08
C GLY A 28 -5.44 2.94 -10.74
N THR A 29 -4.12 3.06 -10.69
CA THR A 29 -3.21 1.99 -10.30
C THR A 29 -2.17 2.53 -9.32
N ILE A 30 -1.93 1.80 -8.25
CA ILE A 30 -0.90 2.11 -7.26
C ILE A 30 0.13 0.99 -7.29
N PHE A 31 1.41 1.36 -7.36
CA PHE A 31 2.53 0.42 -7.43
C PHE A 31 3.52 0.66 -6.30
N PHE A 32 4.08 -0.42 -5.78
CA PHE A 32 5.17 -0.43 -4.81
C PHE A 32 6.24 -1.46 -5.19
N ASP A 33 7.49 -1.06 -5.07
CA ASP A 33 8.63 -1.95 -4.98
C ASP A 33 9.16 -1.86 -3.55
N ILE A 34 9.12 -2.97 -2.83
CA ILE A 34 9.49 -3.06 -1.42
C ILE A 34 10.39 -4.25 -1.15
N LYS A 35 11.19 -4.14 -0.11
CA LYS A 35 11.86 -5.28 0.51
C LYS A 35 11.39 -5.41 1.96
N THR A 36 10.93 -6.61 2.32
CA THR A 36 10.52 -6.93 3.69
C THR A 36 11.74 -7.02 4.61
N ASN A 37 11.55 -6.72 5.89
CA ASN A 37 12.61 -6.86 6.88
C ASN A 37 12.93 -8.33 7.18
N LYS A 38 14.09 -8.54 7.84
CA LYS A 38 14.56 -9.86 8.29
C LYS A 38 13.61 -10.56 9.25
N THR A 39 12.71 -9.82 9.87
CA THR A 39 11.70 -10.37 10.78
C THR A 39 10.36 -9.74 10.44
N LEU A 40 9.46 -10.55 9.89
CA LEU A 40 8.05 -10.18 9.79
C LEU A 40 7.39 -10.59 11.11
N THR A 41 7.21 -9.62 12.02
CA THR A 41 6.48 -9.88 13.27
C THR A 41 4.98 -9.79 13.00
N SER A 42 4.25 -10.84 13.31
CA SER A 42 2.82 -11.00 13.05
C SER A 42 1.89 -10.15 13.92
N THR A 43 2.40 -9.20 14.70
CA THR A 43 1.60 -8.55 15.74
C THR A 43 1.04 -7.17 15.36
N ASN A 44 1.52 -6.54 14.32
CA ASN A 44 1.08 -5.19 13.94
C ASN A 44 0.84 -5.07 12.44
N TYR A 45 -0.16 -4.28 12.08
CA TYR A 45 -0.36 -3.85 10.69
C TYR A 45 0.80 -2.98 10.24
N LYS A 46 1.28 -3.18 8.99
CA LYS A 46 2.35 -2.40 8.37
C LYS A 46 1.81 -1.71 7.15
N GLN A 47 1.61 -0.40 7.23
CA GLN A 47 0.99 0.36 6.15
C GLN A 47 1.93 0.57 4.96
N PHE A 48 1.42 0.37 3.75
CA PHE A 48 2.06 0.83 2.52
C PHE A 48 1.64 2.26 2.21
N PHE A 49 0.34 2.48 2.15
CA PHE A 49 -0.24 3.80 1.97
C PHE A 49 -1.56 3.92 2.75
N TYR A 50 -1.92 5.15 2.99
CA TYR A 50 -3.21 5.53 3.52
C TYR A 50 -3.69 6.80 2.82
N TYR A 51 -4.88 6.76 2.25
CA TYR A 51 -5.57 7.89 1.66
C TYR A 51 -6.80 8.21 2.50
N SER A 52 -6.97 9.46 2.88
CA SER A 52 -8.17 9.96 3.54
C SER A 52 -8.98 10.80 2.57
N GLY A 53 -10.23 10.43 2.37
CA GLY A 53 -11.18 11.22 1.61
C GLY A 53 -11.86 12.28 2.48
N VAL A 54 -12.46 13.26 1.84
CA VAL A 54 -13.13 14.43 2.50
C VAL A 54 -14.32 14.04 3.38
N ASN A 55 -14.91 12.87 3.22
CA ASN A 55 -16.06 12.39 3.99
C ASN A 55 -15.71 11.26 4.96
N SER A 56 -14.53 11.25 5.52
CA SER A 56 -14.02 10.20 6.42
C SER A 56 -13.92 8.81 5.75
N ALA A 57 -14.10 8.71 4.44
CA ALA A 57 -13.77 7.50 3.70
C ALA A 57 -12.25 7.36 3.61
N SER A 58 -11.74 6.16 3.73
CA SER A 58 -10.30 5.90 3.63
C SER A 58 -10.01 4.75 2.68
N SER A 59 -8.90 4.87 1.96
CA SER A 59 -8.32 3.80 1.18
C SER A 59 -6.92 3.52 1.71
N TYR A 60 -6.58 2.25 1.83
CA TYR A 60 -5.30 1.86 2.39
C TYR A 60 -4.83 0.50 1.86
N MET A 61 -3.56 0.25 1.97
CA MET A 61 -2.96 -1.06 1.78
C MET A 61 -1.94 -1.31 2.87
N TYR A 62 -1.98 -2.50 3.45
CA TYR A 62 -1.09 -2.89 4.55
C TYR A 62 -0.74 -4.38 4.50
N ILE A 63 0.28 -4.78 5.25
CA ILE A 63 0.51 -6.19 5.58
C ILE A 63 -0.21 -6.50 6.89
N SER A 64 -1.06 -7.52 6.84
CA SER A 64 -1.78 -8.02 8.02
C SER A 64 -0.85 -8.75 8.99
N GLY A 65 -1.33 -8.97 10.21
CA GLY A 65 -0.61 -9.76 11.21
C GLY A 65 -0.25 -11.20 10.78
N ASN A 66 -0.87 -11.73 9.74
CA ASN A 66 -0.55 -13.03 9.15
C ASN A 66 0.29 -12.90 7.85
N ASN A 67 0.93 -11.75 7.65
CA ASN A 67 1.80 -11.46 6.49
C ASN A 67 1.12 -11.51 5.12
N TYR A 68 -0.19 -11.33 5.04
CA TYR A 68 -0.90 -11.12 3.78
C TYR A 68 -0.98 -9.64 3.44
N ILE A 69 -0.85 -9.31 2.16
CA ILE A 69 -1.17 -7.96 1.69
C ILE A 69 -2.70 -7.82 1.70
N VAL A 70 -3.17 -6.79 2.36
CA VAL A 70 -4.57 -6.40 2.39
C VAL A 70 -4.69 -5.01 1.79
N GLY A 71 -5.38 -4.90 0.68
CA GLY A 71 -5.76 -3.64 0.09
C GLY A 71 -7.23 -3.35 0.39
N ASN A 72 -7.52 -2.12 0.78
CA ASN A 72 -8.88 -1.60 0.87
C ASN A 72 -8.95 -0.34 0.01
N PRO A 73 -9.08 -0.47 -1.31
CA PRO A 73 -9.22 0.68 -2.20
C PRO A 73 -10.60 1.34 -2.07
N SER A 74 -11.49 0.74 -1.30
CA SER A 74 -12.86 1.22 -1.02
C SER A 74 -13.46 0.41 0.14
N LEU A 75 -14.74 0.49 0.37
CA LEU A 75 -15.45 -0.23 1.45
C LEU A 75 -15.38 -1.78 1.28
N GLY A 76 -14.20 -2.35 1.42
CA GLY A 76 -13.99 -3.80 1.46
C GLY A 76 -12.63 -4.28 0.97
N ASN A 77 -12.15 -5.32 1.62
CA ASN A 77 -10.78 -5.78 1.44
C ASN A 77 -10.60 -6.67 0.20
N ILE A 78 -9.46 -6.50 -0.46
CA ILE A 78 -8.84 -7.47 -1.34
C ILE A 78 -7.61 -8.03 -0.63
N VAL A 79 -7.49 -9.35 -0.53
CA VAL A 79 -6.43 -10.02 0.22
C VAL A 79 -5.59 -10.86 -0.71
N SER A 80 -4.26 -10.75 -0.61
CA SER A 80 -3.35 -11.57 -1.43
C SER A 80 -3.55 -13.07 -1.18
N GLY A 81 -3.37 -13.88 -2.22
CA GLY A 81 -3.40 -15.33 -2.11
C GLY A 81 -2.15 -15.95 -1.48
N THR A 82 -1.09 -15.16 -1.29
CA THR A 82 0.20 -15.63 -0.81
C THR A 82 0.68 -14.78 0.37
N GLN A 83 1.23 -15.44 1.37
CA GLN A 83 1.92 -14.76 2.48
C GLN A 83 3.27 -14.20 2.00
N LEU A 84 3.66 -13.06 2.57
CA LEU A 84 5.00 -12.51 2.35
C LEU A 84 6.02 -13.21 3.24
N GLU A 85 7.21 -13.39 2.68
CA GLU A 85 8.38 -13.92 3.39
C GLU A 85 9.28 -12.76 3.88
N ALA A 86 10.08 -13.05 4.91
CA ALA A 86 11.06 -12.11 5.44
C ALA A 86 12.23 -11.94 4.46
N ASP A 87 12.91 -10.78 4.51
CA ASP A 87 14.08 -10.41 3.72
C ASP A 87 13.91 -10.59 2.19
N THR A 88 12.67 -10.45 1.71
CA THR A 88 12.28 -10.75 0.33
C THR A 88 11.77 -9.50 -0.37
N GLN A 89 12.15 -9.34 -1.64
CA GLN A 89 11.66 -8.25 -2.49
C GLN A 89 10.29 -8.61 -3.09
N TYR A 90 9.41 -7.64 -3.11
CA TYR A 90 8.10 -7.72 -3.74
C TYR A 90 7.82 -6.48 -4.56
N LYS A 91 7.33 -6.70 -5.76
CA LYS A 91 6.69 -5.67 -6.57
C LYS A 91 5.19 -5.89 -6.54
N VAL A 92 4.47 -4.90 -6.09
CA VAL A 92 3.03 -4.99 -5.82
C VAL A 92 2.31 -3.89 -6.57
N ALA A 93 1.25 -4.24 -7.29
CA ALA A 93 0.36 -3.27 -7.90
C ALA A 93 -1.09 -3.56 -7.51
N ILE A 94 -1.84 -2.54 -7.18
CA ILE A 94 -3.29 -2.62 -6.97
C ILE A 94 -3.99 -1.66 -7.91
N THR A 95 -4.94 -2.18 -8.68
CA THR A 95 -5.86 -1.33 -9.45
C THR A 95 -7.12 -1.05 -8.64
N TYR A 96 -7.69 0.13 -8.85
CA TYR A 96 -8.97 0.50 -8.28
C TYR A 96 -9.85 1.17 -9.33
N LYS A 97 -11.04 0.67 -9.46
CA LYS A 97 -12.15 1.20 -10.23
C LYS A 97 -13.43 0.63 -9.63
N GLN A 98 -14.53 1.36 -9.68
CA GLN A 98 -15.79 0.87 -9.13
C GLN A 98 -16.12 -0.53 -9.66
N ASN A 99 -16.32 -1.48 -8.73
CA ASN A 99 -16.60 -2.89 -9.01
C ASN A 99 -15.51 -3.65 -9.81
N ASP A 100 -14.28 -3.11 -9.86
CA ASP A 100 -13.17 -3.76 -10.56
C ASP A 100 -11.84 -3.43 -9.87
N PHE A 101 -11.36 -4.37 -9.04
CA PHE A 101 -10.12 -4.26 -8.28
C PHE A 101 -9.27 -5.49 -8.54
N LYS A 102 -7.97 -5.29 -8.78
CA LYS A 102 -7.00 -6.37 -9.00
C LYS A 102 -5.75 -6.11 -8.17
N LEU A 103 -5.19 -7.18 -7.63
CA LEU A 103 -3.92 -7.16 -6.90
C LEU A 103 -2.92 -8.06 -7.62
N TYR A 104 -1.82 -7.48 -8.07
CA TYR A 104 -0.71 -8.17 -8.70
C TYR A 104 0.50 -8.18 -7.77
N ILE A 105 1.19 -9.31 -7.70
CA ILE A 105 2.43 -9.48 -6.94
C ILE A 105 3.41 -10.27 -7.79
N ASN A 106 4.61 -9.72 -7.99
CA ASN A 106 5.72 -10.38 -8.68
C ASN A 106 5.32 -10.99 -10.04
N GLY A 107 4.69 -10.18 -10.89
CA GLY A 107 4.28 -10.56 -12.25
C GLY A 107 2.98 -11.36 -12.34
N SER A 108 2.36 -11.72 -11.23
CA SER A 108 1.18 -12.60 -11.20
C SER A 108 -0.03 -11.94 -10.56
N LEU A 109 -1.22 -12.21 -11.13
CA LEU A 109 -2.49 -11.85 -10.51
C LEU A 109 -2.67 -12.65 -9.21
N SER A 110 -2.71 -11.93 -8.08
CA SER A 110 -2.84 -12.55 -6.75
C SER A 110 -4.29 -12.58 -6.27
N ALA A 111 -5.07 -11.54 -6.56
CA ALA A 111 -6.47 -11.47 -6.16
C ALA A 111 -7.26 -10.53 -7.05
N THR A 112 -8.59 -10.77 -7.10
CA THR A 112 -9.57 -9.87 -7.74
C THR A 112 -10.75 -9.63 -6.82
N ARG A 113 -11.39 -8.48 -7.01
CA ARG A 113 -12.67 -8.17 -6.39
C ARG A 113 -13.56 -7.42 -7.37
N THR A 114 -14.80 -7.89 -7.55
CA THR A 114 -15.76 -7.38 -8.54
C THR A 114 -16.90 -6.57 -7.92
N SER A 115 -16.73 -6.14 -6.67
CA SER A 115 -17.72 -5.33 -5.96
C SER A 115 -17.03 -4.30 -5.07
N GLY A 116 -17.55 -3.10 -4.99
CA GLY A 116 -17.07 -2.02 -4.14
C GLY A 116 -17.10 -0.66 -4.83
N SER A 117 -17.03 0.39 -4.03
CA SER A 117 -16.92 1.77 -4.48
C SER A 117 -15.46 2.25 -4.36
N VAL A 118 -15.16 3.39 -4.94
CA VAL A 118 -13.88 4.08 -4.82
C VAL A 118 -14.07 5.40 -4.07
N ILE A 119 -12.97 5.97 -3.58
CA ILE A 119 -12.98 7.28 -2.93
C ILE A 119 -12.91 8.37 -4.00
N ASP A 120 -13.86 9.30 -3.97
CA ASP A 120 -14.00 10.33 -5.01
C ASP A 120 -13.01 11.49 -4.84
N ALA A 121 -12.55 11.76 -3.63
CA ALA A 121 -11.62 12.85 -3.35
C ALA A 121 -10.65 12.46 -2.24
N VAL A 122 -9.39 12.74 -2.46
CA VAL A 122 -8.30 12.46 -1.52
C VAL A 122 -7.78 13.78 -0.97
N ASP A 123 -7.81 13.92 0.35
CA ASP A 123 -7.30 15.11 1.04
C ASP A 123 -5.90 14.86 1.62
N ILE A 124 -5.71 13.72 2.27
CA ILE A 124 -4.46 13.34 2.92
C ILE A 124 -3.93 12.04 2.35
N THR A 125 -2.65 12.02 2.06
CA THR A 125 -1.91 10.81 1.68
C THR A 125 -0.76 10.60 2.64
N SER A 126 -0.64 9.39 3.16
CA SER A 126 0.52 8.96 3.93
C SER A 126 1.12 7.71 3.31
N ILE A 127 2.45 7.66 3.19
CA ILE A 127 3.21 6.49 2.75
C ILE A 127 3.95 5.94 3.95
N GLY A 128 3.84 4.64 4.18
CA GLY A 128 4.55 3.97 5.27
C GLY A 128 3.95 4.17 6.66
N SER A 129 2.77 4.76 6.78
CA SER A 129 2.09 4.95 8.07
C SER A 129 0.58 5.07 7.91
N TYR A 130 -0.15 4.81 8.99
CA TYR A 130 -1.56 5.12 9.08
C TYR A 130 -1.73 6.59 9.44
N ASN A 131 -2.17 7.39 8.47
CA ASN A 131 -2.41 8.83 8.62
C ASN A 131 -1.23 9.62 9.25
N GLY A 132 0.01 9.14 9.06
CA GLY A 132 1.20 9.79 9.61
C GLY A 132 1.41 9.64 11.13
N VAL A 133 0.55 8.91 11.84
CA VAL A 133 0.53 8.87 13.32
C VAL A 133 0.75 7.49 13.93
N SER A 134 0.47 6.41 13.21
CA SER A 134 0.60 5.04 13.72
C SER A 134 0.87 4.03 12.62
N GLU A 135 1.01 2.75 12.99
CA GLU A 135 1.19 1.62 12.05
C GLU A 135 2.34 1.87 11.07
N PHE A 136 3.43 2.46 11.56
CA PHE A 136 4.61 2.73 10.77
C PHE A 136 5.19 1.43 10.23
N ASN A 137 5.54 1.44 8.94
CA ASN A 137 6.18 0.29 8.36
C ASN A 137 7.67 0.24 8.68
N GLU A 138 8.21 -0.95 8.60
CA GLU A 138 9.63 -1.25 8.79
C GLU A 138 10.25 -1.79 7.49
N PHE A 139 9.56 -1.62 6.32
CA PHE A 139 10.07 -2.09 5.04
C PHE A 139 11.02 -1.10 4.41
N GLN A 140 11.88 -1.60 3.55
CA GLN A 140 12.60 -0.78 2.61
C GLN A 140 11.68 -0.50 1.42
N PHE A 141 11.34 0.75 1.20
CA PHE A 141 10.70 1.21 -0.03
C PHE A 141 11.77 1.51 -1.07
N ASN A 142 11.71 0.83 -2.21
CA ASN A 142 12.56 1.11 -3.35
C ASN A 142 11.87 2.08 -4.31
N GLN A 143 10.56 1.90 -4.49
CA GLN A 143 9.76 2.73 -5.40
C GLN A 143 8.30 2.78 -4.96
N TYR A 144 7.68 3.93 -5.21
CA TYR A 144 6.24 4.16 -5.21
C TYR A 144 5.86 4.86 -6.51
N ALA A 145 4.77 4.44 -7.12
CA ALA A 145 4.18 5.13 -8.25
C ALA A 145 2.65 5.09 -8.18
N HIS A 146 2.03 6.16 -8.64
CA HIS A 146 0.59 6.26 -8.81
C HIS A 146 0.28 6.62 -10.28
N PHE A 147 -0.55 5.80 -10.92
CA PHE A 147 -1.05 6.02 -12.27
C PHE A 147 -2.51 6.42 -12.17
N GLN A 148 -2.90 7.50 -12.83
CA GLN A 148 -4.30 7.97 -12.88
C GLN A 148 -5.19 7.08 -13.76
N GLU A 149 -4.64 6.06 -14.37
CA GLU A 149 -5.32 5.09 -15.21
C GLU A 149 -5.24 3.67 -14.64
N VAL A 150 -6.21 2.85 -14.99
CA VAL A 150 -6.20 1.42 -14.71
C VAL A 150 -5.33 0.74 -15.75
N LEU A 151 -4.16 0.29 -15.36
CA LEU A 151 -3.25 -0.45 -16.24
C LEU A 151 -3.88 -1.80 -16.63
N SER A 152 -3.62 -2.24 -17.85
CA SER A 152 -4.03 -3.54 -18.35
C SER A 152 -3.33 -4.69 -17.62
N ASP A 153 -3.87 -5.90 -17.72
CA ASP A 153 -3.30 -7.10 -17.08
C ASP A 153 -1.85 -7.37 -17.55
N SER A 154 -1.54 -7.10 -18.81
CA SER A 154 -0.18 -7.25 -19.36
C SER A 154 0.79 -6.19 -18.82
N GLU A 155 0.33 -4.95 -18.66
CA GLU A 155 1.13 -3.86 -18.07
C GLU A 155 1.38 -4.13 -16.59
N LEU A 156 0.36 -4.57 -15.85
CA LEU A 156 0.48 -4.95 -14.44
C LEU A 156 1.46 -6.10 -14.23
N ALA A 157 1.37 -7.14 -15.05
CA ALA A 157 2.31 -8.26 -15.00
C ALA A 157 3.75 -7.80 -15.28
N THR A 158 3.94 -6.95 -16.30
CA THR A 158 5.26 -6.41 -16.64
C THR A 158 5.81 -5.49 -15.54
N LEU A 159 4.98 -4.56 -15.04
CA LEU A 159 5.36 -3.60 -14.00
C LEU A 159 5.78 -4.30 -12.71
N THR A 160 5.12 -5.41 -12.36
CA THR A 160 5.39 -6.15 -11.13
C THR A 160 6.38 -7.30 -11.29
N THR A 161 6.94 -7.56 -12.47
CA THR A 161 8.00 -8.56 -12.64
C THR A 161 9.29 -8.14 -11.91
N LEU A 162 9.89 -9.08 -11.13
CA LEU A 162 11.17 -8.89 -10.42
C LEU A 162 12.34 -8.85 -11.38
#